data_411f53a5f2e973a0ac052d62430101d4
#
_entry.id   411f53a5f2e973a0ac052d62430101d4
#
_cell.length_a   1.000
_cell.length_b   1.000
_cell.length_c   1.000
_cell.angle_alpha   90.00
_cell.angle_beta   90.00
_cell.angle_gamma   90.00
#
_symmetry.space_group_name_H-M   'P 1'
#
loop_
_entity.id
_entity.type
_entity.pdbx_description
1 polymer ?
#
loop_
_entity_poly.entity_id
_entity_poly.type
_entity_poly.pdbx_seq_one_letter_code
_entity_poly.pdbx_strand_id
1 'polypeptide(L)'
;SMREGIEKGYGKCMTMGLGIGVIQYLWLLKDEVDSVTVVEFNKDVIDLFDEYIRPQFKTNKKLEIIHGNALDYYNEDFLNQFDYAYIDFWESTEDGLEMYIKLMEKKLPPPHVDFWIEDSILNDVKYIVTSYLYDLYEGKGISNFISSMDGVSKVVAKKANRYFKSMNNIISTENQLLDIIHDKTILRELLSQ
;
A
#
# COMPACT_ATOMS: atom_id res chain seq x y z
N SER A 1 2.38 0.30 -10.90
CA SER A 1 3.39 1.35 -11.20
C SER A 1 2.74 2.74 -11.17
N MET A 2 3.53 3.81 -11.05
CA MET A 2 3.00 5.19 -11.12
C MET A 2 2.17 5.41 -12.40
N ARG A 3 2.56 4.83 -13.53
CA ARG A 3 1.82 4.90 -14.79
C ARG A 3 0.38 4.40 -14.64
N GLU A 4 0.18 3.26 -14.03
CA GLU A 4 -1.18 2.72 -13.78
C GLU A 4 -2.00 3.65 -12.88
N GLY A 5 -1.38 4.21 -11.83
CA GLY A 5 -2.04 5.20 -10.97
C GLY A 5 -2.47 6.45 -11.76
N ILE A 6 -1.63 6.93 -12.69
CA ILE A 6 -1.97 8.06 -13.57
C ILE A 6 -3.15 7.68 -14.48
N GLU A 7 -3.10 6.52 -15.11
CA GLU A 7 -4.14 6.05 -16.04
C GLU A 7 -5.51 5.88 -15.35
N LYS A 8 -5.53 5.35 -14.12
CA LYS A 8 -6.75 5.08 -13.35
C LYS A 8 -7.41 6.31 -12.71
N GLY A 9 -6.69 7.42 -12.54
CA GLY A 9 -7.25 8.61 -11.89
C GLY A 9 -8.44 9.20 -12.64
N TYR A 10 -9.54 9.44 -11.91
CA TYR A 10 -10.77 10.09 -12.39
C TYR A 10 -11.54 10.75 -11.23
N GLY A 11 -12.43 11.68 -11.55
CA GLY A 11 -13.25 12.37 -10.56
C GLY A 11 -12.40 13.13 -9.53
N LYS A 12 -12.71 12.95 -8.28
CA LYS A 12 -11.93 13.49 -7.15
C LYS A 12 -10.79 12.53 -6.82
N CYS A 13 -9.57 12.90 -7.16
CA CYS A 13 -8.39 12.09 -6.88
C CYS A 13 -7.70 12.50 -5.58
N MET A 14 -7.03 11.55 -4.93
CA MET A 14 -6.25 11.81 -3.73
C MET A 14 -4.91 11.07 -3.79
N THR A 15 -3.83 11.72 -3.28
CA THR A 15 -2.56 11.03 -2.99
C THR A 15 -2.18 11.19 -1.52
N MET A 16 -1.56 10.16 -0.96
CA MET A 16 -0.74 10.29 0.24
C MET A 16 0.71 10.29 -0.21
N GLY A 17 1.39 11.43 0.02
CA GLY A 17 2.67 11.80 -0.56
C GLY A 17 2.54 12.79 -1.71
N LEU A 18 3.37 13.84 -1.67
CA LEU A 18 3.41 14.91 -2.66
C LEU A 18 4.58 14.72 -3.64
N GLY A 19 5.76 14.46 -3.10
CA GLY A 19 6.99 14.46 -3.87
C GLY A 19 7.17 15.76 -4.66
N ILE A 20 7.46 15.65 -5.95
CA ILE A 20 7.54 16.81 -6.86
C ILE A 20 6.24 17.06 -7.65
N GLY A 21 5.15 16.38 -7.30
CA GLY A 21 3.82 16.64 -7.86
C GLY A 21 3.55 16.07 -9.25
N VAL A 22 4.30 15.08 -9.72
CA VAL A 22 4.17 14.53 -11.08
C VAL A 22 2.79 13.91 -11.30
N ILE A 23 2.37 12.98 -10.44
CA ILE A 23 1.08 12.31 -10.58
C ILE A 23 -0.07 13.30 -10.44
N GLN A 24 0.03 14.24 -9.50
CA GLN A 24 -0.97 15.28 -9.27
C GLN A 24 -1.13 16.18 -10.49
N TYR A 25 -0.02 16.62 -11.08
CA TYR A 25 -0.05 17.44 -12.29
C TYR A 25 -0.67 16.70 -13.48
N LEU A 26 -0.26 15.46 -13.71
CA LEU A 26 -0.79 14.66 -14.83
C LEU A 26 -2.28 14.36 -14.65
N TRP A 27 -2.76 14.13 -13.44
CA TRP A 27 -4.20 14.03 -13.18
C TRP A 27 -4.95 15.32 -13.46
N LEU A 28 -4.42 16.47 -13.04
CA LEU A 28 -5.06 17.76 -13.27
C LEU A 28 -5.16 18.14 -14.75
N LEU A 29 -4.34 17.52 -15.62
CA LEU A 29 -4.43 17.68 -17.08
C LEU A 29 -5.49 16.80 -17.74
N LYS A 30 -5.98 15.73 -17.05
CA LYS A 30 -6.99 14.82 -17.59
C LYS A 30 -8.38 15.46 -17.50
N ASP A 31 -9.18 15.37 -18.57
CA ASP A 31 -10.55 15.91 -18.58
C ASP A 31 -11.46 15.26 -17.54
N GLU A 32 -11.28 13.94 -17.31
CA GLU A 32 -12.05 13.14 -16.38
C GLU A 32 -11.70 13.35 -14.89
N VAL A 33 -10.69 14.14 -14.55
CA VAL A 33 -10.34 14.48 -13.17
C VAL A 33 -10.90 15.85 -12.80
N ASP A 34 -11.63 15.93 -11.70
CA ASP A 34 -12.25 17.16 -11.21
C ASP A 34 -11.33 17.96 -10.28
N SER A 35 -10.68 17.26 -9.37
CA SER A 35 -9.81 17.86 -8.35
C SER A 35 -8.80 16.85 -7.82
N VAL A 36 -7.73 17.36 -7.21
CA VAL A 36 -6.71 16.55 -6.55
C VAL A 36 -6.50 17.05 -5.12
N THR A 37 -6.52 16.13 -4.17
CA THR A 37 -6.15 16.37 -2.76
C THR A 37 -4.90 15.58 -2.45
N VAL A 38 -3.98 16.18 -1.71
CA VAL A 38 -2.72 15.57 -1.28
C VAL A 38 -2.62 15.62 0.24
N VAL A 39 -2.22 14.52 0.86
CA VAL A 39 -1.77 14.52 2.27
C VAL A 39 -0.26 14.38 2.27
N GLU A 40 0.44 15.40 2.79
CA GLU A 40 1.91 15.44 2.86
C GLU A 40 2.35 15.73 4.30
N PHE A 41 3.28 14.95 4.79
CA PHE A 41 3.79 15.06 6.16
C PHE A 41 4.86 16.15 6.31
N ASN A 42 5.71 16.29 5.30
CA ASN A 42 6.87 17.17 5.36
C ASN A 42 6.51 18.60 4.93
N LYS A 43 6.50 19.51 5.91
CA LYS A 43 6.19 20.93 5.65
C LYS A 43 7.16 21.59 4.67
N ASP A 44 8.45 21.24 4.72
CA ASP A 44 9.45 21.81 3.83
C ASP A 44 9.22 21.39 2.37
N VAL A 45 8.75 20.15 2.16
CA VAL A 45 8.35 19.66 0.81
C VAL A 45 7.15 20.47 0.31
N ILE A 46 6.16 20.74 1.17
CA ILE A 46 5.00 21.56 0.81
C ILE A 46 5.43 22.97 0.43
N ASP A 47 6.30 23.60 1.24
CA ASP A 47 6.75 24.98 1.01
C ASP A 47 7.56 25.11 -0.29
N LEU A 48 8.48 24.19 -0.53
CA LEU A 48 9.24 24.13 -1.79
C LEU A 48 8.33 23.88 -3.00
N PHE A 49 7.34 23.00 -2.85
CA PHE A 49 6.38 22.75 -3.91
C PHE A 49 5.56 24.00 -4.22
N ASP A 50 5.02 24.67 -3.21
CA ASP A 50 4.20 25.86 -3.38
C ASP A 50 4.97 27.04 -3.96
N GLU A 51 6.25 27.19 -3.59
CA GLU A 51 7.10 28.28 -4.06
C GLU A 51 7.59 28.05 -5.50
N TYR A 52 8.06 26.82 -5.84
CA TYR A 52 8.78 26.59 -7.09
C TYR A 52 8.04 25.73 -8.11
N ILE A 53 7.14 24.83 -7.70
CA ILE A 53 6.56 23.82 -8.58
C ILE A 53 5.11 24.17 -8.93
N ARG A 54 4.27 24.45 -7.93
CA ARG A 54 2.85 24.80 -8.13
C ARG A 54 2.64 25.93 -9.15
N PRO A 55 3.44 27.02 -9.19
CA PRO A 55 3.28 28.09 -10.19
C PRO A 55 3.48 27.65 -11.65
N GLN A 56 4.11 26.48 -11.88
CA GLN A 56 4.33 25.91 -13.20
C GLN A 56 3.15 25.07 -13.69
N PHE A 57 2.19 24.76 -12.83
CA PHE A 57 1.00 23.97 -13.18
C PHE A 57 0.06 24.81 -14.04
N LYS A 58 -0.15 24.35 -15.29
CA LYS A 58 -1.01 25.03 -16.28
C LYS A 58 -2.42 24.45 -16.23
N THR A 59 -3.12 24.65 -15.11
CA THR A 59 -4.48 24.17 -14.90
C THR A 59 -5.25 25.10 -13.97
N ASN A 60 -6.58 25.15 -14.15
CA ASN A 60 -7.50 25.87 -13.28
C ASN A 60 -8.22 24.93 -12.29
N LYS A 61 -7.93 23.61 -12.35
CA LYS A 61 -8.54 22.64 -11.46
C LYS A 61 -7.95 22.76 -10.04
N LYS A 62 -8.75 22.40 -9.05
CA LYS A 62 -8.37 22.53 -7.65
C LYS A 62 -7.28 21.51 -7.30
N LEU A 63 -6.18 22.00 -6.73
CA LEU A 63 -5.16 21.23 -6.02
C LEU A 63 -5.15 21.68 -4.55
N GLU A 64 -5.50 20.79 -3.67
CA GLU A 64 -5.48 21.00 -2.21
C GLU A 64 -4.36 20.17 -1.59
N ILE A 65 -3.57 20.78 -0.71
CA ILE A 65 -2.53 20.07 0.06
C ILE A 65 -2.88 20.19 1.54
N ILE A 66 -2.98 19.05 2.18
CA ILE A 66 -3.20 18.90 3.62
C ILE A 66 -1.85 18.55 4.26
N HIS A 67 -1.35 19.41 5.14
CA HIS A 67 -0.20 19.08 5.97
C HIS A 67 -0.63 18.12 7.07
N GLY A 68 -0.21 16.85 6.98
CA GLY A 68 -0.63 15.83 7.94
C GLY A 68 0.05 14.47 7.71
N ASN A 69 -0.08 13.62 8.73
CA ASN A 69 0.46 12.26 8.65
C ASN A 69 -0.53 11.36 7.88
N ALA A 70 -0.07 10.72 6.82
CA ALA A 70 -0.87 9.80 5.99
C ALA A 70 -1.61 8.73 6.82
N LEU A 71 -0.98 8.21 7.88
CA LEU A 71 -1.62 7.24 8.75
C LEU A 71 -2.87 7.78 9.45
N ASP A 72 -2.96 9.07 9.77
CA ASP A 72 -4.14 9.65 10.42
C ASP A 72 -5.31 9.80 9.45
N TYR A 73 -5.00 10.00 8.17
CA TYR A 73 -5.97 10.15 7.09
C TYR A 73 -6.35 8.83 6.41
N TYR A 74 -5.62 7.75 6.65
CA TYR A 74 -5.95 6.44 6.10
C TYR A 74 -7.07 5.79 6.92
N ASN A 75 -8.30 6.23 6.67
CA ASN A 75 -9.53 5.76 7.29
C ASN A 75 -10.69 5.82 6.29
N GLU A 76 -11.79 5.13 6.61
CA GLU A 76 -12.93 4.98 5.71
C GLU A 76 -13.60 6.31 5.38
N ASP A 77 -13.83 7.15 6.39
CA ASP A 77 -14.54 8.41 6.23
C ASP A 77 -13.78 9.38 5.31
N PHE A 78 -12.46 9.34 5.35
CA PHE A 78 -11.62 10.17 4.48
C PHE A 78 -11.48 9.57 3.08
N LEU A 79 -11.13 8.28 2.97
CA LEU A 79 -10.92 7.63 1.68
C LEU A 79 -12.17 7.62 0.80
N ASN A 80 -13.36 7.45 1.38
CA ASN A 80 -14.64 7.43 0.66
C ASN A 80 -15.09 8.80 0.11
N GLN A 81 -14.33 9.89 0.39
CA GLN A 81 -14.59 11.21 -0.21
C GLN A 81 -14.05 11.32 -1.64
N PHE A 82 -13.25 10.33 -2.08
CA PHE A 82 -12.54 10.35 -3.35
C PHE A 82 -12.99 9.20 -4.25
N ASP A 83 -12.96 9.46 -5.56
CA ASP A 83 -13.25 8.45 -6.57
C ASP A 83 -12.05 7.54 -6.84
N TYR A 84 -10.83 8.08 -6.67
CA TYR A 84 -9.59 7.32 -6.77
C TYR A 84 -8.51 7.85 -5.83
N ALA A 85 -7.81 6.94 -5.15
CA ALA A 85 -6.72 7.26 -4.23
C ALA A 85 -5.45 6.47 -4.58
N TYR A 86 -4.31 7.14 -4.52
CA TYR A 86 -3.00 6.56 -4.76
C TYR A 86 -2.05 6.83 -3.59
N ILE A 87 -1.59 5.77 -2.96
CA ILE A 87 -0.77 5.85 -1.74
C ILE A 87 0.70 5.74 -2.14
N ASP A 88 1.47 6.80 -1.91
CA ASP A 88 2.87 6.95 -2.36
C ASP A 88 3.64 7.87 -1.40
N PHE A 89 3.92 7.38 -0.18
CA PHE A 89 4.64 8.15 0.85
C PHE A 89 5.84 7.42 1.44
N TRP A 90 6.30 6.35 0.81
CA TRP A 90 7.54 5.64 1.11
C TRP A 90 8.56 5.77 -0.02
N GLU A 91 9.84 5.52 0.29
CA GLU A 91 10.94 5.75 -0.64
C GLU A 91 11.40 4.47 -1.36
N SER A 92 11.19 3.30 -0.74
CA SER A 92 11.67 2.00 -1.21
C SER A 92 10.71 0.86 -0.82
N THR A 93 11.03 -0.36 -1.22
CA THR A 93 10.28 -1.55 -0.78
C THR A 93 10.51 -1.87 0.70
N GLU A 94 11.68 -1.50 1.24
CA GLU A 94 12.07 -1.83 2.62
C GLU A 94 11.26 -1.04 3.65
N ASP A 95 11.25 0.29 3.54
CA ASP A 95 10.40 1.14 4.38
C ASP A 95 8.92 1.02 4.01
N GLY A 96 8.62 0.80 2.73
CA GLY A 96 7.28 0.58 2.21
C GLY A 96 6.58 -0.62 2.83
N LEU A 97 7.27 -1.75 3.03
CA LEU A 97 6.66 -2.93 3.64
C LEU A 97 6.21 -2.66 5.09
N GLU A 98 7.02 -1.95 5.88
CA GLU A 98 6.64 -1.61 7.25
C GLU A 98 5.41 -0.70 7.29
N MET A 99 5.38 0.33 6.44
CA MET A 99 4.25 1.25 6.35
C MET A 99 3.00 0.57 5.77
N TYR A 100 3.17 -0.29 4.77
CA TYR A 100 2.07 -1.06 4.18
C TYR A 100 1.40 -1.97 5.21
N ILE A 101 2.18 -2.65 6.08
CA ILE A 101 1.64 -3.45 7.19
C ILE A 101 0.80 -2.56 8.13
N LYS A 102 1.31 -1.39 8.52
CA LYS A 102 0.58 -0.45 9.38
C LYS A 102 -0.75 0.00 8.75
N LEU A 103 -0.78 0.21 7.43
CA LEU A 103 -2.03 0.54 6.72
C LEU A 103 -3.01 -0.64 6.74
N MET A 104 -2.55 -1.87 6.44
CA MET A 104 -3.40 -3.06 6.45
C MET A 104 -3.98 -3.34 7.84
N GLU A 105 -3.21 -3.12 8.90
CA GLU A 105 -3.68 -3.22 10.30
C GLU A 105 -4.78 -2.22 10.64
N LYS A 106 -4.71 -1.02 10.07
CA LYS A 106 -5.75 0.00 10.27
C LYS A 106 -7.04 -0.34 9.53
N LYS A 107 -6.92 -0.64 8.26
CA LYS A 107 -8.04 -0.95 7.37
C LYS A 107 -7.55 -1.58 6.07
N LEU A 108 -8.28 -2.60 5.61
CA LEU A 108 -8.11 -3.09 4.23
C LEU A 108 -8.53 -2.01 3.23
N PRO A 109 -7.77 -1.84 2.13
CA PRO A 109 -8.05 -0.79 1.16
C PRO A 109 -9.38 -1.05 0.43
N PRO A 110 -10.22 -0.01 0.24
CA PRO A 110 -11.34 -0.10 -0.67
C PRO A 110 -10.87 -0.26 -2.13
N PRO A 111 -11.75 -0.71 -3.06
CA PRO A 111 -11.36 -1.03 -4.43
C PRO A 111 -10.76 0.14 -5.24
N HIS A 112 -11.04 1.38 -4.85
CA HIS A 112 -10.54 2.59 -5.51
C HIS A 112 -9.19 3.09 -4.95
N VAL A 113 -8.54 2.32 -4.09
CA VAL A 113 -7.23 2.64 -3.49
C VAL A 113 -6.16 1.73 -4.06
N ASP A 114 -5.17 2.33 -4.69
CA ASP A 114 -3.96 1.68 -5.16
C ASP A 114 -2.72 2.20 -4.42
N PHE A 115 -1.63 1.43 -4.48
CA PHE A 115 -0.37 1.75 -3.80
C PHE A 115 0.80 1.74 -4.78
N TRP A 116 1.71 2.69 -4.59
CA TRP A 116 2.98 2.70 -5.32
C TRP A 116 3.79 1.44 -4.98
N ILE A 117 4.37 0.81 -6.01
CA ILE A 117 5.21 -0.41 -5.91
C ILE A 117 4.62 -1.57 -5.07
N GLU A 118 3.29 -1.63 -4.94
CA GLU A 118 2.64 -2.68 -4.14
C GLU A 118 3.09 -4.09 -4.51
N ASP A 119 3.20 -4.39 -5.81
CA ASP A 119 3.64 -5.72 -6.26
C ASP A 119 5.06 -6.06 -5.79
N SER A 120 5.95 -5.06 -5.74
CA SER A 120 7.31 -5.23 -5.23
C SER A 120 7.32 -5.46 -3.72
N ILE A 121 6.52 -4.69 -2.96
CA ILE A 121 6.35 -4.88 -1.51
C ILE A 121 5.78 -6.27 -1.21
N LEU A 122 4.76 -6.69 -1.96
CA LEU A 122 4.14 -8.00 -1.77
C LEU A 122 5.05 -9.17 -2.20
N ASN A 123 6.07 -8.95 -3.03
CA ASN A 123 7.04 -10.01 -3.36
C ASN A 123 7.83 -10.46 -2.13
N ASP A 124 8.21 -9.55 -1.23
CA ASP A 124 8.87 -9.92 0.02
C ASP A 124 7.93 -10.70 0.94
N VAL A 125 6.66 -10.28 1.00
CA VAL A 125 5.61 -11.02 1.74
C VAL A 125 5.42 -12.42 1.15
N LYS A 126 5.31 -12.54 -0.18
CA LYS A 126 5.17 -13.83 -0.87
C LYS A 126 6.32 -14.79 -0.55
N TYR A 127 7.55 -14.29 -0.55
CA TYR A 127 8.71 -15.10 -0.22
C TYR A 127 8.61 -15.70 1.20
N ILE A 128 8.27 -14.87 2.19
CA ILE A 128 8.13 -15.30 3.58
C ILE A 128 6.95 -16.27 3.73
N VAL A 129 5.81 -15.96 3.12
CA VAL A 129 4.61 -16.81 3.18
C VAL A 129 4.85 -18.15 2.50
N THR A 130 5.53 -18.17 1.34
CA THR A 130 5.90 -19.42 0.65
C THR A 130 6.76 -20.30 1.53
N SER A 131 7.79 -19.73 2.16
CA SER A 131 8.69 -20.49 3.05
C SER A 131 7.93 -21.02 4.29
N TYR A 132 7.04 -20.21 4.86
CA TYR A 132 6.17 -20.61 5.95
C TYR A 132 5.26 -21.79 5.56
N LEU A 133 4.59 -21.69 4.41
CA LEU A 133 3.66 -22.72 3.92
C LEU A 133 4.37 -24.02 3.56
N TYR A 134 5.58 -23.91 3.02
CA TYR A 134 6.41 -25.08 2.70
C TYR A 134 6.83 -25.82 3.98
N ASP A 135 7.29 -25.12 5.01
CA ASP A 135 7.63 -25.73 6.30
C ASP A 135 6.39 -26.35 6.99
N LEU A 136 5.22 -25.70 6.85
CA LEU A 136 3.97 -26.26 7.35
C LEU A 136 3.58 -27.55 6.61
N TYR A 137 3.72 -27.59 5.29
CA TYR A 137 3.44 -28.75 4.45
C TYR A 137 4.36 -29.95 4.77
N GLU A 138 5.65 -29.68 5.00
CA GLU A 138 6.62 -30.71 5.40
C GLU A 138 6.54 -31.13 6.86
N GLY A 139 5.62 -30.56 7.64
CA GLY A 139 5.47 -30.86 9.08
C GLY A 139 6.62 -30.34 9.94
N LYS A 140 7.38 -29.37 9.46
CA LYS A 140 8.47 -28.74 10.21
C LYS A 140 7.92 -27.84 11.32
N GLY A 141 8.73 -27.63 12.34
CA GLY A 141 8.36 -26.79 13.48
C GLY A 141 8.30 -25.30 13.14
N ILE A 142 7.10 -24.77 12.94
CA ILE A 142 6.85 -23.34 12.62
C ILE A 142 7.46 -22.38 13.65
N SER A 143 7.56 -22.78 14.92
CA SER A 143 8.23 -21.97 15.95
C SER A 143 9.70 -21.72 15.64
N ASN A 144 10.40 -22.68 15.07
CA ASN A 144 11.80 -22.55 14.66
C ASN A 144 11.92 -21.60 13.45
N PHE A 145 11.01 -21.74 12.48
CA PHE A 145 10.92 -20.81 11.32
C PHE A 145 10.77 -19.35 11.77
N ILE A 146 9.78 -19.06 12.62
CA ILE A 146 9.55 -17.70 13.12
C ILE A 146 10.74 -17.20 13.95
N SER A 147 11.39 -18.07 14.72
CA SER A 147 12.54 -17.70 15.56
C SER A 147 13.79 -17.39 14.74
N SER A 148 13.95 -17.96 13.55
CA SER A 148 15.06 -17.70 12.64
C SER A 148 14.94 -16.36 11.90
N MET A 149 13.77 -15.73 11.93
CA MET A 149 13.52 -14.44 11.28
C MET A 149 13.75 -13.27 12.24
N ASP A 150 14.06 -12.10 11.67
CA ASP A 150 14.22 -10.83 12.39
C ASP A 150 13.42 -9.71 11.71
N GLY A 151 13.43 -8.52 12.31
CA GLY A 151 12.82 -7.31 11.76
C GLY A 151 11.39 -7.51 11.26
N VAL A 152 11.09 -6.87 10.13
CA VAL A 152 9.78 -6.89 9.48
C VAL A 152 9.40 -8.30 8.98
N SER A 153 10.38 -9.11 8.57
CA SER A 153 10.17 -10.50 8.13
C SER A 153 9.56 -11.35 9.24
N LYS A 154 10.02 -11.15 10.47
CA LYS A 154 9.44 -11.83 11.65
C LYS A 154 7.99 -11.39 11.93
N VAL A 155 7.68 -10.12 11.68
CA VAL A 155 6.30 -9.62 11.80
C VAL A 155 5.40 -10.32 10.79
N VAL A 156 5.81 -10.38 9.52
CA VAL A 156 5.07 -11.08 8.46
C VAL A 156 4.88 -12.57 8.79
N ALA A 157 5.94 -13.26 9.22
CA ALA A 157 5.87 -14.68 9.59
C ALA A 157 4.90 -14.94 10.76
N LYS A 158 4.86 -14.05 11.76
CA LYS A 158 3.89 -14.14 12.87
C LYS A 158 2.45 -13.92 12.40
N LYS A 159 2.24 -12.95 11.50
CA LYS A 159 0.92 -12.66 10.92
C LYS A 159 0.45 -13.85 10.06
N ALA A 160 1.32 -14.42 9.23
CA ALA A 160 1.05 -15.64 8.46
C ALA A 160 0.62 -16.80 9.38
N ASN A 161 1.37 -17.04 10.44
CA ASN A 161 1.01 -18.09 11.41
C ASN A 161 -0.35 -17.85 12.10
N ARG A 162 -0.68 -16.60 12.41
CA ARG A 162 -1.97 -16.22 13.00
C ARG A 162 -3.11 -16.44 11.99
N TYR A 163 -2.94 -15.96 10.77
CA TYR A 163 -3.90 -16.07 9.68
C TYR A 163 -4.24 -17.54 9.38
N PHE A 164 -3.23 -18.36 9.08
CA PHE A 164 -3.45 -19.76 8.70
C PHE A 164 -3.93 -20.64 9.85
N LYS A 165 -3.55 -20.38 11.10
CA LYS A 165 -4.11 -21.06 12.26
C LYS A 165 -5.60 -20.78 12.46
N SER A 166 -6.06 -19.56 12.17
CA SER A 166 -7.48 -19.19 12.31
C SER A 166 -8.37 -19.88 11.29
N MET A 167 -7.82 -20.23 10.14
CA MET A 167 -8.59 -20.81 9.02
C MET A 167 -8.77 -22.33 9.08
N ASN A 168 -8.10 -23.03 9.99
CA ASN A 168 -8.04 -24.50 10.01
C ASN A 168 -7.64 -25.13 8.64
N ASN A 169 -6.98 -24.36 7.79
CA ASN A 169 -6.67 -24.77 6.43
C ASN A 169 -5.42 -25.64 6.42
N ILE A 170 -5.63 -26.91 6.13
CA ILE A 170 -4.56 -27.84 5.79
C ILE A 170 -4.27 -27.62 4.30
N ILE A 171 -3.08 -27.10 3.98
CA ILE A 171 -2.59 -27.05 2.61
C ILE A 171 -2.19 -28.48 2.24
N SER A 172 -2.94 -29.06 1.32
CA SER A 172 -2.75 -30.45 0.90
C SER A 172 -2.13 -30.58 -0.49
N THR A 173 -2.03 -29.48 -1.23
CA THR A 173 -1.46 -29.46 -2.59
C THR A 173 -0.62 -28.22 -2.85
N GLU A 174 0.39 -28.35 -3.72
CA GLU A 174 1.22 -27.25 -4.18
C GLU A 174 0.40 -26.17 -4.93
N ASN A 175 -0.64 -26.56 -5.66
CA ASN A 175 -1.51 -25.61 -6.35
C ASN A 175 -2.24 -24.68 -5.37
N GLN A 176 -2.71 -25.19 -4.23
CA GLN A 176 -3.33 -24.37 -3.19
C GLN A 176 -2.36 -23.32 -2.61
N LEU A 177 -1.07 -23.71 -2.49
CA LEU A 177 -0.02 -22.78 -2.09
C LEU A 177 0.16 -21.66 -3.12
N LEU A 178 0.24 -22.02 -4.40
CA LEU A 178 0.37 -21.05 -5.50
C LEU A 178 -0.84 -20.10 -5.57
N ASP A 179 -2.04 -20.59 -5.41
CA ASP A 179 -3.26 -19.76 -5.38
C ASP A 179 -3.20 -18.72 -4.26
N ILE A 180 -2.77 -19.11 -3.07
CA ILE A 180 -2.65 -18.20 -1.91
C ILE A 180 -1.63 -17.08 -2.17
N ILE A 181 -0.43 -17.42 -2.65
CA ILE A 181 0.63 -16.41 -2.84
C ILE A 181 0.39 -15.47 -4.02
N HIS A 182 -0.49 -15.84 -4.94
CA HIS A 182 -0.87 -14.99 -6.08
C HIS A 182 -2.11 -14.12 -5.81
N ASP A 183 -2.85 -14.38 -4.73
CA ASP A 183 -4.04 -13.60 -4.36
C ASP A 183 -3.65 -12.42 -3.44
N LYS A 184 -3.66 -11.22 -4.01
CA LYS A 184 -3.40 -9.98 -3.25
C LYS A 184 -4.37 -9.78 -2.08
N THR A 185 -5.61 -10.23 -2.22
CA THR A 185 -6.63 -10.09 -1.16
C THR A 185 -6.23 -10.92 0.06
N ILE A 186 -5.80 -12.16 -0.17
CA ILE A 186 -5.30 -13.03 0.89
C ILE A 186 -4.07 -12.44 1.58
N LEU A 187 -3.11 -11.91 0.79
CA LEU A 187 -1.92 -11.29 1.37
C LEU A 187 -2.23 -10.04 2.19
N ARG A 188 -3.17 -9.20 1.74
CA ARG A 188 -3.64 -8.02 2.48
C ARG A 188 -4.36 -8.42 3.78
N GLU A 189 -5.25 -9.41 3.73
CA GLU A 189 -5.93 -9.95 4.91
C GLU A 189 -4.96 -10.57 5.92
N LEU A 190 -3.94 -11.29 5.44
CA LEU A 190 -2.86 -11.83 6.28
C LEU A 190 -2.11 -10.71 7.00
N LEU A 191 -1.78 -9.63 6.30
CA LEU A 191 -1.07 -8.50 6.88
C LEU A 191 -1.93 -7.68 7.85
N SER A 192 -3.24 -7.76 7.77
CA SER A 192 -4.18 -7.08 8.67
C SER A 192 -4.32 -7.74 10.06
N GLN A 193 -3.77 -8.95 10.25
CA GLN A 193 -3.90 -9.75 11.51
C GLN A 193 -3.26 -9.13 12.75
#